data_854e66d9a118e253c22f48b2533d65e5
#
_entry.id   854e66d9a118e253c22f48b2533d65e5
#
_cell.length_a   1.000
_cell.length_b   1.000
_cell.length_c   1.000
_cell.angle_alpha   90.00
_cell.angle_beta   90.00
_cell.angle_gamma   90.00
#
_symmetry.space_group_name_H-M   'P 1'
#
loop_
_entity.id
_entity.type
_entity.pdbx_description
1 polymer ?
#
loop_
_entity_poly.entity_id
_entity_poly.type
_entity_poly.pdbx_seq_one_letter_code
_entity_poly.pdbx_strand_id
1 'polypeptide(L)'
;MRSFIPWIGGKSQLAKRIISEFPTDFERYIEVFGGGASVLFASDKHAPMEVYNDANGQLVNLFRCLKYHREELQKEIRYYLNSREMFADCQNRLESSGTTDIQRAAMYYVCIKISFGADTDSFGCAPKSLDTGRFEDIEKRLERVLIEQKDFEELIKQYDRPNALFYCDPPYHTTEKHYSERFTEADHHRLNAVLKALKGRFILSYNDDDFVRELYKDFDIKAVERQNNLSKGSFKEVIIKNF
;
A
#
# COMPACT_ATOMS: atom_id res chain seq x y z
N MET A 1 4.62 -4.05 -13.72
CA MET A 1 3.31 -3.44 -14.07
C MET A 1 3.00 -2.27 -13.14
N ARG A 2 1.82 -1.60 -13.28
CA ARG A 2 1.39 -0.54 -12.33
C ARG A 2 0.29 -1.09 -11.43
N SER A 3 0.06 -0.50 -10.26
CA SER A 3 -1.09 -0.79 -9.40
C SER A 3 -2.41 -0.68 -10.19
N PHE A 4 -3.39 -1.50 -9.84
CA PHE A 4 -4.73 -1.50 -10.45
C PHE A 4 -5.68 -0.46 -9.82
N ILE A 5 -5.29 0.10 -8.69
CA ILE A 5 -6.00 1.16 -7.98
C ILE A 5 -5.10 2.40 -7.83
N PRO A 6 -5.66 3.62 -7.89
CA PRO A 6 -5.01 4.78 -7.33
C PRO A 6 -4.92 4.64 -5.81
N TRP A 7 -3.87 5.18 -5.19
CA TRP A 7 -3.68 5.12 -3.74
C TRP A 7 -2.99 6.38 -3.23
N ILE A 8 -3.50 6.95 -2.13
CA ILE A 8 -2.88 8.12 -1.49
C ILE A 8 -1.48 7.73 -1.01
N GLY A 9 -0.49 8.58 -1.25
CA GLY A 9 0.90 8.27 -0.91
C GLY A 9 1.59 7.23 -1.79
N GLY A 10 0.87 6.61 -2.74
CA GLY A 10 1.41 5.53 -3.58
C GLY A 10 2.73 5.89 -4.30
N LYS A 11 3.68 4.98 -4.30
CA LYS A 11 5.06 5.18 -4.76
C LYS A 11 5.30 4.89 -6.24
N SER A 12 4.27 4.98 -7.09
CA SER A 12 4.38 4.63 -8.53
C SER A 12 5.50 5.39 -9.27
N GLN A 13 5.79 6.62 -8.89
CA GLN A 13 6.89 7.42 -9.47
C GLN A 13 8.26 7.04 -8.91
N LEU A 14 8.33 6.63 -7.65
CA LEU A 14 9.56 6.29 -6.95
C LEU A 14 9.89 4.80 -6.99
N ALA A 15 8.95 3.93 -7.39
CA ALA A 15 9.11 2.48 -7.31
C ALA A 15 10.41 1.98 -7.95
N LYS A 16 10.75 2.46 -9.15
CA LYS A 16 12.00 2.10 -9.82
C LYS A 16 13.24 2.55 -9.04
N ARG A 17 13.18 3.74 -8.43
CA ARG A 17 14.26 4.26 -7.61
C ARG A 17 14.42 3.45 -6.32
N ILE A 18 13.32 3.13 -5.65
CA ILE A 18 13.32 2.27 -4.46
C ILE A 18 13.91 0.90 -4.78
N ILE A 19 13.49 0.29 -5.90
CA ILE A 19 14.02 -1.01 -6.34
C ILE A 19 15.52 -0.94 -6.66
N SER A 20 16.02 0.18 -7.19
CA SER A 20 17.47 0.34 -7.46
C SER A 20 18.33 0.40 -6.19
N GLU A 21 17.73 0.59 -5.02
CA GLU A 21 18.40 0.53 -3.72
C GLU A 21 18.32 -0.87 -3.08
N PHE A 22 17.62 -1.84 -3.71
CA PHE A 22 17.54 -3.21 -3.18
C PHE A 22 18.91 -3.90 -3.20
N PRO A 23 19.24 -4.66 -2.16
CA PRO A 23 20.42 -5.53 -2.20
C PRO A 23 20.21 -6.64 -3.23
N THR A 24 21.25 -7.31 -3.64
CA THR A 24 21.18 -8.38 -4.66
C THR A 24 20.97 -9.78 -4.07
N ASP A 25 21.15 -9.94 -2.76
CA ASP A 25 21.25 -11.21 -2.05
C ASP A 25 20.15 -11.38 -0.98
N PHE A 26 18.88 -11.32 -1.38
CA PHE A 26 17.75 -11.61 -0.50
C PHE A 26 16.81 -12.65 -1.15
N GLU A 27 16.13 -13.42 -0.31
CA GLU A 27 15.22 -14.49 -0.73
C GLU A 27 13.77 -14.23 -0.32
N ARG A 28 13.54 -13.21 0.51
CA ARG A 28 12.22 -12.83 1.02
C ARG A 28 12.02 -11.34 0.85
N TYR A 29 10.94 -10.96 0.19
CA TYR A 29 10.50 -9.57 0.06
C TYR A 29 9.19 -9.39 0.84
N ILE A 30 9.17 -8.46 1.77
CA ILE A 30 8.01 -8.17 2.60
C ILE A 30 7.64 -6.70 2.45
N GLU A 31 6.50 -6.42 1.80
CA GLU A 31 5.90 -5.08 1.71
C GLU A 31 4.99 -4.89 2.92
N VAL A 32 5.45 -4.12 3.93
CA VAL A 32 4.85 -4.05 5.27
C VAL A 32 3.60 -3.18 5.30
N PHE A 33 3.64 -2.05 4.60
CA PHE A 33 2.53 -1.12 4.42
C PHE A 33 2.20 -1.10 2.93
N GLY A 34 1.42 -2.06 2.48
CA GLY A 34 1.31 -2.36 1.06
C GLY A 34 0.54 -1.31 0.26
N GLY A 35 -0.54 -0.76 0.82
CA GLY A 35 -1.37 0.21 0.12
C GLY A 35 -1.75 -0.27 -1.27
N GLY A 36 -1.54 0.55 -2.29
CA GLY A 36 -1.75 0.18 -3.69
C GLY A 36 -0.71 -0.78 -4.28
N ALA A 37 0.24 -1.31 -3.50
CA ALA A 37 1.28 -2.25 -3.91
C ALA A 37 2.16 -1.73 -5.06
N SER A 38 2.49 -0.44 -5.05
CA SER A 38 3.20 0.19 -6.17
C SER A 38 4.60 -0.39 -6.38
N VAL A 39 5.31 -0.77 -5.32
CA VAL A 39 6.66 -1.36 -5.40
C VAL A 39 6.57 -2.84 -5.76
N LEU A 40 5.66 -3.61 -5.13
CA LEU A 40 5.41 -5.01 -5.46
C LEU A 40 5.11 -5.20 -6.96
N PHE A 41 4.24 -4.36 -7.54
CA PHE A 41 3.86 -4.47 -8.95
C PHE A 41 4.89 -3.90 -9.93
N ALA A 42 5.89 -3.16 -9.47
CA ALA A 42 6.89 -2.58 -10.36
C ALA A 42 7.89 -3.62 -10.91
N SER A 43 7.90 -4.84 -10.37
CA SER A 43 8.64 -5.99 -10.88
C SER A 43 7.73 -7.20 -11.03
N ASP A 44 8.06 -8.09 -11.95
CA ASP A 44 7.34 -9.36 -12.10
C ASP A 44 7.60 -10.29 -10.91
N LYS A 45 8.75 -10.16 -10.27
CA LYS A 45 9.12 -10.87 -9.06
C LYS A 45 10.30 -10.16 -8.39
N HIS A 46 10.27 -10.01 -7.06
CA HIS A 46 11.38 -9.46 -6.28
C HIS A 46 12.24 -10.56 -5.63
N ALA A 47 11.59 -11.61 -5.13
CA ALA A 47 12.24 -12.70 -4.39
C ALA A 47 11.50 -14.02 -4.56
N PRO A 48 12.12 -15.17 -4.22
CA PRO A 48 11.44 -16.47 -4.16
C PRO A 48 10.17 -16.47 -3.30
N MET A 49 10.19 -15.76 -2.16
CA MET A 49 9.05 -15.55 -1.27
C MET A 49 8.69 -14.06 -1.25
N GLU A 50 7.43 -13.75 -1.50
CA GLU A 50 6.89 -12.39 -1.46
C GLU A 50 5.68 -12.31 -0.53
N VAL A 51 5.63 -11.27 0.29
CA VAL A 51 4.53 -10.99 1.22
C VAL A 51 4.04 -9.57 0.99
N TYR A 52 2.74 -9.42 0.80
CA TYR A 52 2.01 -8.16 0.84
C TYR A 52 1.23 -8.10 2.14
N ASN A 53 1.33 -7.00 2.86
CA ASN A 53 0.57 -6.76 4.07
C ASN A 53 0.00 -5.35 4.07
N ASP A 54 -1.17 -5.21 4.65
CA ASP A 54 -1.74 -3.92 5.01
C ASP A 54 -2.62 -4.07 6.26
N ALA A 55 -2.70 -3.05 7.09
CA ALA A 55 -3.58 -3.02 8.25
C ALA A 55 -5.05 -2.85 7.83
N ASN A 56 -5.31 -2.17 6.69
CA ASN A 56 -6.65 -1.91 6.17
C ASN A 56 -7.32 -3.20 5.66
N GLY A 57 -8.25 -3.73 6.45
CA GLY A 57 -8.95 -4.98 6.16
C GLY A 57 -9.78 -4.94 4.86
N GLN A 58 -10.35 -3.80 4.49
CA GLN A 58 -11.09 -3.68 3.22
C GLN A 58 -10.16 -3.77 2.02
N LEU A 59 -8.99 -3.15 2.13
CA LEU A 59 -7.96 -3.23 1.09
C LEU A 59 -7.43 -4.66 0.94
N VAL A 60 -7.09 -5.31 2.05
CA VAL A 60 -6.63 -6.71 2.05
C VAL A 60 -7.70 -7.64 1.49
N ASN A 61 -8.98 -7.43 1.84
CA ASN A 61 -10.08 -8.19 1.26
C ASN A 61 -10.18 -8.00 -0.25
N LEU A 62 -10.01 -6.77 -0.77
CA LEU A 62 -9.98 -6.52 -2.21
C LEU A 62 -8.84 -7.29 -2.90
N PHE A 63 -7.63 -7.29 -2.34
CA PHE A 63 -6.51 -8.05 -2.88
C PHE A 63 -6.74 -9.56 -2.85
N ARG A 64 -7.33 -10.09 -1.76
CA ARG A 64 -7.68 -11.52 -1.65
C ARG A 64 -8.74 -11.92 -2.67
N CYS A 65 -9.81 -11.13 -2.82
CA CYS A 65 -10.85 -11.40 -3.82
C CYS A 65 -10.29 -11.32 -5.25
N LEU A 66 -9.41 -10.36 -5.53
CA LEU A 66 -8.77 -10.26 -6.84
C LEU A 66 -7.86 -11.47 -7.13
N LYS A 67 -7.16 -11.98 -6.12
CA LYS A 67 -6.29 -13.14 -6.26
C LYS A 67 -7.06 -14.45 -6.45
N TYR A 68 -8.17 -14.66 -5.74
CA TYR A 68 -8.84 -15.95 -5.65
C TYR A 68 -10.21 -16.01 -6.32
N HIS A 69 -10.85 -14.86 -6.57
CA HIS A 69 -12.24 -14.73 -7.05
C HIS A 69 -12.36 -13.60 -8.09
N ARG A 70 -11.35 -13.48 -8.97
CA ARG A 70 -11.27 -12.40 -9.95
C ARG A 70 -12.52 -12.28 -10.82
N GLU A 71 -13.03 -13.40 -11.33
CA GLU A 71 -14.18 -13.41 -12.24
C GLU A 71 -15.46 -12.96 -11.56
N GLU A 72 -15.69 -13.44 -10.35
CA GLU A 72 -16.84 -13.06 -9.53
C GLU A 72 -16.75 -11.58 -9.15
N LEU A 73 -15.57 -11.10 -8.76
CA LEU A 73 -15.32 -9.69 -8.48
C LEU A 73 -15.58 -8.81 -9.71
N GLN A 74 -15.13 -9.22 -10.89
CA GLN A 74 -15.39 -8.49 -12.14
C GLN A 74 -16.88 -8.47 -12.48
N LYS A 75 -17.59 -9.57 -12.28
CA LYS A 75 -19.06 -9.62 -12.48
C LYS A 75 -19.78 -8.68 -11.51
N GLU A 76 -19.41 -8.71 -10.24
CA GLU A 76 -20.02 -7.85 -9.22
C GLU A 76 -19.79 -6.37 -9.52
N ILE A 77 -18.58 -5.96 -9.90
CA ILE A 77 -18.25 -4.57 -10.24
C ILE A 77 -19.12 -4.02 -11.38
N ARG A 78 -19.58 -4.84 -12.31
CA ARG A 78 -20.44 -4.40 -13.44
C ARG A 78 -21.81 -3.89 -13.01
N TYR A 79 -22.28 -4.22 -11.81
CA TYR A 79 -23.55 -3.71 -11.27
C TYR A 79 -23.45 -2.29 -10.72
N TYR A 80 -22.25 -1.77 -10.52
CA TYR A 80 -22.04 -0.45 -9.93
C TYR A 80 -21.89 0.62 -11.00
N LEU A 81 -22.56 1.75 -10.77
CA LEU A 81 -22.53 2.91 -11.65
C LEU A 81 -21.68 4.02 -11.04
N ASN A 82 -21.05 4.83 -11.89
CA ASN A 82 -20.38 6.04 -11.45
C ASN A 82 -21.43 7.13 -11.15
N SER A 83 -22.01 7.09 -9.97
CA SER A 83 -22.97 8.09 -9.48
C SER A 83 -22.75 8.38 -8.00
N ARG A 84 -23.14 9.58 -7.58
CA ARG A 84 -23.05 10.01 -6.17
C ARG A 84 -23.91 9.13 -5.25
N GLU A 85 -25.11 8.75 -5.69
CA GLU A 85 -25.99 7.87 -4.95
C GLU A 85 -25.37 6.51 -4.72
N MET A 86 -24.84 5.88 -5.78
CA MET A 86 -24.16 4.59 -5.69
C MET A 86 -22.93 4.66 -4.78
N PHE A 87 -22.18 5.77 -4.83
CA PHE A 87 -21.03 6.00 -3.96
C PHE A 87 -21.44 6.00 -2.49
N ALA A 88 -22.47 6.78 -2.15
CA ALA A 88 -23.01 6.85 -0.78
C ALA A 88 -23.57 5.49 -0.30
N ASP A 89 -24.26 4.76 -1.19
CA ASP A 89 -24.75 3.41 -0.88
C ASP A 89 -23.59 2.45 -0.59
N CYS A 90 -22.53 2.49 -1.40
CA CYS A 90 -21.33 1.67 -1.17
C CYS A 90 -20.70 1.97 0.19
N GLN A 91 -20.52 3.25 0.55
CA GLN A 91 -19.95 3.65 1.85
C GLN A 91 -20.81 3.10 3.02
N ASN A 92 -22.12 3.33 2.98
CA ASN A 92 -23.04 2.87 4.04
C ASN A 92 -23.03 1.34 4.20
N ARG A 93 -22.95 0.60 3.08
CA ARG A 93 -22.94 -0.86 3.09
C ARG A 93 -21.60 -1.44 3.50
N LEU A 94 -20.47 -0.75 3.30
CA LEU A 94 -19.16 -1.16 3.81
C LEU A 94 -19.10 -1.14 5.34
N GLU A 95 -19.89 -0.28 5.99
CA GLU A 95 -20.01 -0.21 7.46
C GLU A 95 -21.03 -1.21 8.02
N SER A 96 -21.89 -1.78 7.18
CA SER A 96 -22.96 -2.69 7.60
C SER A 96 -22.51 -4.17 7.58
N SER A 97 -23.24 -5.02 8.32
CA SER A 97 -23.11 -6.47 8.23
C SER A 97 -23.99 -7.05 7.11
N GLY A 98 -23.70 -8.28 6.69
CA GLY A 98 -24.56 -9.04 5.74
C GLY A 98 -24.14 -8.98 4.29
N THR A 99 -22.99 -8.38 3.97
CA THR A 99 -22.40 -8.43 2.63
C THR A 99 -21.34 -9.52 2.53
N THR A 100 -21.21 -10.15 1.37
CA THR A 100 -20.13 -11.13 1.10
C THR A 100 -18.79 -10.40 0.91
N ASP A 101 -17.69 -11.13 1.04
CA ASP A 101 -16.35 -10.58 0.81
C ASP A 101 -16.19 -10.03 -0.61
N ILE A 102 -16.79 -10.69 -1.62
CA ILE A 102 -16.76 -10.22 -3.01
C ILE A 102 -17.55 -8.92 -3.18
N GLN A 103 -18.73 -8.80 -2.57
CA GLN A 103 -19.50 -7.55 -2.59
C GLN A 103 -18.76 -6.43 -1.90
N ARG A 104 -18.16 -6.68 -0.73
CA ARG A 104 -17.35 -5.69 -0.02
C ARG A 104 -16.13 -5.25 -0.83
N ALA A 105 -15.44 -6.21 -1.46
CA ALA A 105 -14.31 -5.90 -2.35
C ALA A 105 -14.74 -5.03 -3.54
N ALA A 106 -15.88 -5.33 -4.17
CA ALA A 106 -16.42 -4.56 -5.27
C ALA A 106 -16.79 -3.14 -4.84
N MET A 107 -17.53 -2.98 -3.73
CA MET A 107 -17.90 -1.67 -3.18
C MET A 107 -16.66 -0.85 -2.81
N TYR A 108 -15.68 -1.45 -2.15
CA TYR A 108 -14.45 -0.77 -1.78
C TYR A 108 -13.64 -0.33 -3.01
N TYR A 109 -13.55 -1.20 -4.05
CA TYR A 109 -12.96 -0.83 -5.34
C TYR A 109 -13.67 0.37 -5.97
N VAL A 110 -15.01 0.37 -5.96
CA VAL A 110 -15.82 1.49 -6.46
C VAL A 110 -15.50 2.77 -5.67
N CYS A 111 -15.49 2.71 -4.34
CA CYS A 111 -15.15 3.87 -3.50
C CYS A 111 -13.76 4.42 -3.84
N ILE A 112 -12.73 3.58 -3.95
CA ILE A 112 -11.39 4.02 -4.34
C ILE A 112 -11.39 4.69 -5.73
N LYS A 113 -12.07 4.07 -6.70
CA LYS A 113 -12.02 4.52 -8.11
C LYS A 113 -12.76 5.81 -8.36
N ILE A 114 -13.89 6.05 -7.70
CA ILE A 114 -14.74 7.21 -7.97
C ILE A 114 -14.62 8.34 -6.95
N SER A 115 -13.92 8.13 -5.84
CA SER A 115 -13.64 9.20 -4.87
C SER A 115 -12.65 10.25 -5.41
N PHE A 116 -12.68 11.44 -4.83
CA PHE A 116 -11.68 12.46 -5.10
C PHE A 116 -10.32 12.02 -4.53
N GLY A 117 -9.28 12.03 -5.35
CA GLY A 117 -7.93 11.67 -4.89
C GLY A 117 -7.75 10.24 -4.34
N ALA A 118 -8.76 9.35 -4.50
CA ALA A 118 -8.79 8.01 -3.91
C ALA A 118 -8.86 7.99 -2.38
N ASP A 119 -9.49 9.03 -1.78
CA ASP A 119 -9.67 9.14 -0.33
C ASP A 119 -10.76 8.21 0.24
N THR A 120 -11.58 7.60 -0.62
CA THR A 120 -12.75 6.77 -0.30
C THR A 120 -13.91 7.49 0.39
N ASP A 121 -13.74 8.76 0.77
CA ASP A 121 -14.70 9.53 1.58
C ASP A 121 -15.50 10.54 0.76
N SER A 122 -14.86 11.17 -0.23
CA SER A 122 -15.50 12.24 -1.00
C SER A 122 -15.71 11.87 -2.46
N PHE A 123 -16.94 12.02 -2.95
CA PHE A 123 -17.26 11.73 -4.34
C PHE A 123 -16.51 12.63 -5.32
N GLY A 124 -15.78 12.04 -6.25
CA GLY A 124 -15.09 12.76 -7.32
C GLY A 124 -16.05 13.14 -8.45
N CYS A 125 -16.25 14.43 -8.67
CA CYS A 125 -17.20 14.94 -9.69
C CYS A 125 -16.77 14.71 -11.15
N ALA A 126 -15.56 14.21 -11.42
CA ALA A 126 -15.12 13.89 -12.77
C ALA A 126 -15.60 12.49 -13.18
N PRO A 127 -15.96 12.27 -14.46
CA PRO A 127 -16.26 10.93 -14.97
C PRO A 127 -15.05 10.00 -14.77
N LYS A 128 -15.28 8.86 -14.12
CA LYS A 128 -14.24 7.86 -13.87
C LYS A 128 -14.72 6.49 -14.34
N SER A 129 -13.82 5.69 -14.85
CA SER A 129 -14.11 4.33 -15.29
C SER A 129 -13.86 3.32 -14.17
N LEU A 130 -14.79 2.38 -14.00
CA LEU A 130 -14.63 1.18 -13.17
C LEU A 130 -13.94 0.08 -14.01
N ASP A 131 -12.85 0.43 -14.68
CA ASP A 131 -12.11 -0.48 -15.55
C ASP A 131 -11.44 -1.61 -14.76
N THR A 132 -11.76 -2.84 -15.15
CA THR A 132 -11.20 -4.08 -14.58
C THR A 132 -10.30 -4.82 -15.58
N GLY A 133 -9.93 -4.21 -16.70
CA GLY A 133 -9.18 -4.86 -17.79
C GLY A 133 -7.80 -5.38 -17.38
N ARG A 134 -7.25 -4.91 -16.27
CA ARG A 134 -5.95 -5.34 -15.76
C ARG A 134 -6.02 -6.41 -14.67
N PHE A 135 -7.20 -6.84 -14.27
CA PHE A 135 -7.38 -7.76 -13.16
C PHE A 135 -6.72 -9.12 -13.41
N GLU A 136 -6.76 -9.62 -14.64
CA GLU A 136 -6.10 -10.89 -15.00
C GLU A 136 -4.56 -10.82 -14.81
N ASP A 137 -3.93 -9.73 -15.22
CA ASP A 137 -2.49 -9.53 -15.03
C ASP A 137 -2.12 -9.42 -13.56
N ILE A 138 -2.96 -8.74 -12.77
CA ILE A 138 -2.79 -8.60 -11.34
C ILE A 138 -2.98 -9.95 -10.62
N GLU A 139 -4.01 -10.72 -10.96
CA GLU A 139 -4.23 -12.07 -10.44
C GLU A 139 -2.99 -12.94 -10.65
N LYS A 140 -2.48 -13.00 -11.88
CA LYS A 140 -1.25 -13.74 -12.22
C LYS A 140 -0.05 -13.27 -11.40
N ARG A 141 0.10 -11.96 -11.21
CA ARG A 141 1.19 -11.40 -10.40
C ARG A 141 1.08 -11.76 -8.92
N LEU A 142 -0.15 -11.84 -8.39
CA LEU A 142 -0.42 -12.16 -6.99
C LEU A 142 -0.39 -13.67 -6.70
N GLU A 143 -0.38 -14.54 -7.70
CA GLU A 143 -0.51 -15.99 -7.54
C GLU A 143 0.43 -16.55 -6.45
N ARG A 144 1.68 -16.09 -6.42
CA ARG A 144 2.72 -16.53 -5.48
C ARG A 144 3.00 -15.57 -4.33
N VAL A 145 2.21 -14.51 -4.19
CA VAL A 145 2.34 -13.53 -3.11
C VAL A 145 1.47 -13.94 -1.94
N LEU A 146 2.04 -14.04 -0.75
CA LEU A 146 1.27 -14.19 0.49
C LEU A 146 0.60 -12.85 0.82
N ILE A 147 -0.70 -12.88 1.14
CA ILE A 147 -1.46 -11.70 1.52
C ILE A 147 -1.82 -11.79 3.00
N GLU A 148 -1.22 -10.93 3.79
CA GLU A 148 -1.41 -10.82 5.23
C GLU A 148 -2.26 -9.57 5.58
N GLN A 149 -2.86 -9.62 6.78
CA GLN A 149 -3.52 -8.48 7.42
C GLN A 149 -3.06 -8.46 8.88
N LYS A 150 -1.95 -7.79 9.13
CA LYS A 150 -1.31 -7.77 10.44
C LYS A 150 -0.84 -6.37 10.81
N ASP A 151 -0.74 -6.13 12.12
CA ASP A 151 0.07 -5.04 12.64
C ASP A 151 1.52 -5.17 12.12
N PHE A 152 2.14 -4.06 11.79
CA PHE A 152 3.48 -4.03 11.19
C PHE A 152 4.54 -4.69 12.08
N GLU A 153 4.45 -4.52 13.40
CA GLU A 153 5.42 -5.08 14.33
C GLU A 153 5.28 -6.60 14.42
N GLU A 154 4.06 -7.11 14.46
CA GLU A 154 3.78 -8.55 14.42
C GLU A 154 4.29 -9.16 13.11
N LEU A 155 3.99 -8.53 11.97
CA LEU A 155 4.44 -9.00 10.67
C LEU A 155 5.97 -9.05 10.59
N ILE A 156 6.63 -7.95 10.95
CA ILE A 156 8.10 -7.85 10.90
C ILE A 156 8.72 -8.96 11.75
N LYS A 157 8.29 -9.15 13.00
CA LYS A 157 8.78 -10.21 13.88
C LYS A 157 8.57 -11.61 13.31
N GLN A 158 7.44 -11.85 12.65
CA GLN A 158 7.10 -13.15 12.06
C GLN A 158 8.04 -13.51 10.89
N TYR A 159 8.35 -12.54 10.04
CA TYR A 159 9.09 -12.75 8.80
C TYR A 159 10.59 -12.43 8.90
N ASP A 160 11.08 -11.90 10.05
CA ASP A 160 12.47 -11.50 10.23
C ASP A 160 13.44 -12.69 10.12
N ARG A 161 14.27 -12.66 9.10
CA ARG A 161 15.37 -13.62 8.80
C ARG A 161 16.53 -12.85 8.17
N PRO A 162 17.76 -13.35 8.27
CA PRO A 162 18.94 -12.66 7.69
C PRO A 162 18.83 -12.38 6.19
N ASN A 163 18.10 -13.23 5.44
CA ASN A 163 17.88 -13.11 4.00
C ASN A 163 16.54 -12.42 3.63
N ALA A 164 15.90 -11.73 4.58
CA ALA A 164 14.68 -10.95 4.34
C ALA A 164 14.99 -9.49 4.03
N LEU A 165 14.25 -8.93 3.07
CA LEU A 165 14.18 -7.50 2.77
C LEU A 165 12.77 -7.00 3.07
N PHE A 166 12.67 -6.07 3.99
CA PHE A 166 11.42 -5.37 4.33
C PHE A 166 11.37 -4.03 3.60
N TYR A 167 10.30 -3.80 2.86
CA TYR A 167 9.97 -2.48 2.37
C TYR A 167 8.86 -1.88 3.23
N CYS A 168 9.15 -0.72 3.82
CA CYS A 168 8.25 0.02 4.69
C CYS A 168 7.92 1.38 4.10
N ASP A 169 6.63 1.69 4.00
CA ASP A 169 6.09 2.97 3.55
C ASP A 169 4.92 3.36 4.47
N PRO A 170 5.22 3.67 5.76
CA PRO A 170 4.18 3.96 6.74
C PRO A 170 3.48 5.29 6.42
N PRO A 171 2.33 5.59 7.04
CA PRO A 171 1.77 6.93 7.05
C PRO A 171 2.82 7.94 7.49
N TYR A 172 2.96 9.03 6.73
CA TYR A 172 4.01 10.02 6.97
C TYR A 172 3.71 10.90 8.17
N HIS A 173 4.73 11.20 8.94
CA HIS A 173 4.65 12.15 10.04
C HIS A 173 3.99 13.45 9.57
N THR A 174 3.03 13.99 10.32
CA THR A 174 2.18 15.14 10.02
C THR A 174 1.07 14.93 8.96
N THR A 175 1.00 13.78 8.30
CA THR A 175 -0.03 13.48 7.29
C THR A 175 -0.93 12.29 7.67
N GLU A 176 -0.82 11.78 8.89
CA GLU A 176 -1.49 10.57 9.39
C GLU A 176 -3.02 10.64 9.31
N LYS A 177 -3.58 11.87 9.42
CA LYS A 177 -5.04 12.12 9.34
C LYS A 177 -5.70 11.78 7.99
N HIS A 178 -4.90 11.50 6.96
CA HIS A 178 -5.40 11.07 5.64
C HIS A 178 -5.56 9.55 5.52
N TYR A 179 -5.25 8.80 6.57
CA TYR A 179 -5.37 7.35 6.60
C TYR A 179 -6.49 6.93 7.55
N SER A 180 -7.28 5.92 7.16
CA SER A 180 -8.37 5.37 7.96
C SER A 180 -7.90 4.76 9.28
N GLU A 181 -6.69 4.24 9.28
CA GLU A 181 -6.01 3.71 10.46
C GLU A 181 -5.10 4.79 11.04
N ARG A 182 -5.33 5.18 12.28
CA ARG A 182 -4.51 6.18 12.95
C ARG A 182 -3.13 5.63 13.25
N PHE A 183 -2.13 6.12 12.53
CA PHE A 183 -0.72 5.89 12.84
C PHE A 183 -0.25 7.04 13.76
N THR A 184 0.10 6.73 14.99
CA THR A 184 0.42 7.72 16.02
C THR A 184 1.93 7.94 16.15
N GLU A 185 2.34 8.99 16.86
CA GLU A 185 3.77 9.22 17.17
C GLU A 185 4.39 8.01 17.90
N ALA A 186 3.63 7.34 18.77
CA ALA A 186 4.06 6.10 19.41
C ALA A 186 4.32 4.98 18.38
N ASP A 187 3.56 4.92 17.28
CA ASP A 187 3.75 3.92 16.23
C ASP A 187 5.01 4.21 15.40
N HIS A 188 5.37 5.48 15.19
CA HIS A 188 6.66 5.84 14.59
C HIS A 188 7.83 5.35 15.43
N HIS A 189 7.76 5.51 16.75
CA HIS A 189 8.76 4.97 17.69
C HIS A 189 8.78 3.44 17.73
N ARG A 190 7.61 2.78 17.73
CA ARG A 190 7.50 1.32 17.64
C ARG A 190 8.15 0.78 16.36
N LEU A 191 7.88 1.42 15.22
CA LEU A 191 8.47 1.04 13.94
C LEU A 191 10.00 1.17 13.99
N ASN A 192 10.53 2.28 14.47
CA ASN A 192 11.98 2.45 14.63
C ASN A 192 12.58 1.36 15.53
N ALA A 193 11.94 1.06 16.67
CA ALA A 193 12.43 0.06 17.61
C ALA A 193 12.49 -1.35 16.98
N VAL A 194 11.45 -1.76 16.24
CA VAL A 194 11.44 -3.08 15.59
C VAL A 194 12.44 -3.15 14.44
N LEU A 195 12.63 -2.06 13.68
CA LEU A 195 13.62 -1.99 12.60
C LEU A 195 15.06 -2.00 13.12
N LYS A 196 15.35 -1.40 14.29
CA LYS A 196 16.66 -1.51 14.95
C LYS A 196 17.00 -2.93 15.41
N ALA A 197 15.99 -3.74 15.72
CA ALA A 197 16.17 -5.12 16.20
C ALA A 197 16.23 -6.16 15.07
N LEU A 198 16.05 -5.76 13.79
CA LEU A 198 16.01 -6.67 12.65
C LEU A 198 17.32 -7.44 12.44
N LYS A 199 17.17 -8.73 12.14
CA LYS A 199 18.24 -9.59 11.58
C LYS A 199 18.38 -9.42 10.07
N GLY A 200 17.26 -9.10 9.41
CA GLY A 200 17.17 -8.83 7.99
C GLY A 200 17.53 -7.40 7.62
N ARG A 201 17.20 -7.04 6.40
CA ARG A 201 17.44 -5.71 5.85
C ARG A 201 16.12 -4.98 5.65
N PHE A 202 16.16 -3.65 5.73
CA PHE A 202 14.99 -2.84 5.39
C PHE A 202 15.34 -1.67 4.49
N ILE A 203 14.34 -1.25 3.74
CA ILE A 203 14.26 0.04 3.07
C ILE A 203 12.96 0.70 3.53
N LEU A 204 13.09 1.91 4.05
CA LEU A 204 11.99 2.71 4.56
C LEU A 204 11.90 4.00 3.77
N SER A 205 10.74 4.31 3.20
CA SER A 205 10.46 5.62 2.62
C SER A 205 9.67 6.49 3.60
N TYR A 206 10.06 7.76 3.69
CA TYR A 206 9.46 8.71 4.62
C TYR A 206 9.48 10.13 4.07
N ASN A 207 8.68 11.04 4.66
CA ASN A 207 8.87 12.48 4.45
C ASN A 207 10.19 12.94 5.09
N ASP A 208 10.83 13.93 4.49
CA ASP A 208 12.06 14.53 4.98
C ASP A 208 11.74 15.63 5.97
N ASP A 209 11.72 15.32 7.26
CA ASP A 209 11.57 16.28 8.35
C ASP A 209 12.55 16.00 9.52
N ASP A 210 12.65 16.95 10.45
CA ASP A 210 13.61 16.86 11.55
C ASP A 210 13.30 15.70 12.51
N PHE A 211 12.00 15.38 12.71
CA PHE A 211 11.58 14.26 13.54
C PHE A 211 12.07 12.93 12.96
N VAL A 212 11.84 12.71 11.67
CA VAL A 212 12.26 11.48 10.97
C VAL A 212 13.78 11.37 10.95
N ARG A 213 14.47 12.46 10.65
CA ARG A 213 15.95 12.48 10.63
C ARG A 213 16.56 12.16 11.99
N GLU A 214 16.00 12.70 13.08
CA GLU A 214 16.47 12.41 14.43
C GLU A 214 16.15 10.97 14.85
N LEU A 215 14.92 10.49 14.54
CA LEU A 215 14.47 9.13 14.88
C LEU A 215 15.32 8.04 14.22
N TYR A 216 15.75 8.27 12.97
CA TYR A 216 16.50 7.31 12.16
C TYR A 216 17.99 7.69 11.96
N LYS A 217 18.55 8.59 12.76
CA LYS A 217 19.94 9.10 12.61
C LYS A 217 21.05 8.02 12.62
N ASP A 218 20.76 6.84 13.18
CA ASP A 218 21.71 5.72 13.24
C ASP A 218 21.76 4.89 11.93
N PHE A 219 20.96 5.24 10.93
CA PHE A 219 20.85 4.54 9.66
C PHE A 219 21.33 5.38 8.47
N ASP A 220 21.51 4.77 7.32
CA ASP A 220 21.83 5.49 6.07
C ASP A 220 20.57 6.22 5.57
N ILE A 221 20.62 7.56 5.54
CA ILE A 221 19.51 8.43 5.12
C ILE A 221 19.87 9.14 3.82
N LYS A 222 19.14 8.83 2.75
CA LYS A 222 19.34 9.42 1.43
C LYS A 222 18.13 10.27 1.03
N ALA A 223 18.35 11.57 0.82
CA ALA A 223 17.29 12.46 0.34
C ALA A 223 16.91 12.15 -1.12
N VAL A 224 15.60 12.20 -1.40
CA VAL A 224 15.01 11.98 -2.73
C VAL A 224 13.95 13.05 -2.97
N GLU A 225 14.02 13.70 -4.13
CA GLU A 225 12.99 14.65 -4.53
C GLU A 225 11.96 13.98 -5.46
N ARG A 226 10.68 14.26 -5.20
CA ARG A 226 9.56 13.86 -6.04
C ARG A 226 8.78 15.09 -6.50
N GLN A 227 8.45 15.14 -7.79
CA GLN A 227 7.54 16.17 -8.28
C GLN A 227 6.14 15.98 -7.68
N ASN A 228 5.55 17.07 -7.20
CA ASN A 228 4.18 17.05 -6.70
C ASN A 228 3.19 17.07 -7.88
N ASN A 229 2.28 16.08 -7.95
CA ASN A 229 1.26 16.02 -8.99
C ASN A 229 0.06 16.94 -8.75
N LEU A 230 -0.11 17.46 -7.54
CA LEU A 230 -1.30 18.22 -7.13
C LEU A 230 -1.02 19.72 -6.93
N SER A 231 0.25 20.13 -6.76
CA SER A 231 0.65 21.52 -6.60
C SER A 231 2.02 21.78 -7.25
N LYS A 232 2.32 23.04 -7.59
CA LYS A 232 3.67 23.44 -8.04
C LYS A 232 4.62 23.34 -6.84
N GLY A 233 5.48 22.31 -6.79
CA GLY A 233 6.46 22.09 -5.74
C GLY A 233 7.04 20.67 -5.79
N SER A 234 8.16 20.44 -5.10
CA SER A 234 8.73 19.13 -4.87
C SER A 234 8.37 18.64 -3.47
N PHE A 235 7.99 17.37 -3.34
CA PHE A 235 7.96 16.71 -2.04
C PHE A 235 9.38 16.21 -1.74
N LYS A 236 9.88 16.57 -0.56
CA LYS A 236 11.13 16.02 -0.05
C LYS A 236 10.83 14.72 0.68
N GLU A 237 11.39 13.64 0.19
CA GLU A 237 11.29 12.32 0.82
C GLU A 237 12.70 11.83 1.15
N VAL A 238 12.80 10.88 2.05
CA VAL A 238 14.05 10.17 2.36
C VAL A 238 13.84 8.68 2.15
N ILE A 239 14.90 8.03 1.69
CA ILE A 239 15.05 6.58 1.72
C ILE A 239 16.05 6.26 2.83
N ILE A 240 15.63 5.42 3.77
CA ILE A 240 16.40 5.03 4.96
C ILE A 240 16.63 3.52 4.88
N LYS A 241 17.84 3.08 5.19
CA LYS A 241 18.20 1.65 5.14
C LYS A 241 19.28 1.29 6.15
N ASN A 242 19.39 -0.02 6.49
CA ASN A 242 20.36 -0.55 7.44
C ASN A 242 21.54 -1.32 6.82
N PHE A 243 21.81 -1.12 5.53
CA PHE A 243 22.90 -1.81 4.79
C PHE A 243 23.55 -0.91 3.76
#